data_f6a2def5b1a8bbc971eea675ea3c34a4
#
_entry.id   f6a2def5b1a8bbc971eea675ea3c34a4
#
_cell.length_a   1.000
_cell.length_b   1.000
_cell.length_c   1.000
_cell.angle_alpha   90.00
_cell.angle_beta   90.00
_cell.angle_gamma   90.00
#
_symmetry.space_group_name_H-M   'P 1'
#
loop_
_entity.id
_entity.type
_entity.pdbx_description
1 polymer ?
#
loop_
_entity_poly.entity_id
_entity_poly.type
_entity_poly.pdbx_seq_one_letter_code
_entity_poly.pdbx_strand_id
1 'polypeptide(L)'
;MDNQHITVVYKWTAKPGKLDELTSIYNEVTKAMEQNEPVAEAVHIYVSEQENALYVRDEFKDASALGFHLQTTAAGHFPSLLAIAVPGP
;
A
#
# COMPACT_ATOMS: atom_id res chain seq x y z
N MET A 1 7.34 12.51 -23.26
CA MET A 1 7.02 12.53 -22.68
C MET A 1 7.08 11.89 -21.75
N ASP A 2 7.23 11.87 -21.12
CA ASP A 2 7.53 11.39 -20.22
C ASP A 2 6.79 11.43 -19.19
N ASN A 3 5.87 11.73 -19.01
CA ASN A 3 5.04 11.81 -17.99
C ASN A 3 4.31 10.62 -17.74
N GLN A 4 4.97 9.51 -17.44
CA GLN A 4 4.32 8.28 -17.13
C GLN A 4 4.25 8.02 -15.64
N HIS A 5 4.78 8.93 -14.85
CA HIS A 5 4.74 8.82 -13.39
C HIS A 5 3.30 8.67 -12.90
N ILE A 6 3.06 7.70 -12.04
CA ILE A 6 1.74 7.40 -11.52
C ILE A 6 1.75 7.49 -10.01
N THR A 7 0.80 8.24 -9.46
CA THR A 7 0.59 8.33 -8.02
C THR A 7 -0.73 7.65 -7.70
N VAL A 8 -0.71 6.69 -6.79
CA VAL A 8 -1.90 5.99 -6.34
C VAL A 8 -2.13 6.32 -4.88
N VAL A 9 -3.33 6.81 -4.56
CA VAL A 9 -3.69 7.13 -3.19
C VAL A 9 -4.92 6.32 -2.82
N TYR A 10 -4.84 5.61 -1.69
CA TYR A 10 -5.98 4.81 -1.27
C TYR A 10 -6.00 4.70 0.26
N LYS A 11 -7.10 4.19 0.78
CA LYS A 11 -7.35 4.12 2.21
C LYS A 11 -7.75 2.71 2.59
N TRP A 12 -7.24 2.25 3.71
CA TRP A 12 -7.70 1.03 4.35
C TRP A 12 -8.32 1.40 5.68
N THR A 13 -9.57 1.02 5.90
CA THR A 13 -10.22 1.23 7.18
C THR A 13 -10.11 -0.06 7.98
N ALA A 14 -9.44 0.01 9.11
CA ALA A 14 -9.22 -1.18 9.94
C ALA A 14 -10.51 -1.62 10.60
N LYS A 15 -10.67 -2.92 10.79
CA LYS A 15 -11.73 -3.44 11.63
C LYS A 15 -11.43 -3.04 13.08
N PRO A 16 -12.44 -3.03 13.97
CA PRO A 16 -12.21 -2.58 15.35
C PRO A 16 -11.05 -3.32 16.01
N GLY A 17 -10.13 -2.55 16.56
CA GLY A 17 -8.97 -3.10 17.26
C GLY A 17 -7.85 -3.61 16.37
N LYS A 18 -7.92 -3.37 15.06
CA LYS A 18 -6.94 -3.94 14.12
C LYS A 18 -6.01 -2.92 13.48
N LEU A 19 -6.05 -1.67 13.90
CA LEU A 19 -5.22 -0.65 13.26
C LEU A 19 -3.72 -0.93 13.42
N ASP A 20 -3.28 -1.38 14.59
CA ASP A 20 -1.87 -1.70 14.80
C ASP A 20 -1.42 -2.85 13.91
N GLU A 21 -2.26 -3.86 13.77
CA GLU A 21 -1.97 -4.99 12.91
C GLU A 21 -1.90 -4.58 11.46
N LEU A 22 -2.83 -3.73 11.02
CA LEU A 22 -2.85 -3.19 9.67
C LEU A 22 -1.56 -2.41 9.39
N THR A 23 -1.15 -1.55 10.32
CA THR A 23 0.07 -0.78 10.19
C THR A 23 1.28 -1.69 10.07
N SER A 24 1.32 -2.74 10.88
CA SER A 24 2.42 -3.69 10.87
C SER A 24 2.52 -4.41 9.52
N ILE A 25 1.40 -4.83 8.95
CA ILE A 25 1.39 -5.48 7.64
C ILE A 25 1.89 -4.52 6.57
N TYR A 26 1.46 -3.26 6.61
CA TYR A 26 1.91 -2.30 5.60
C TYR A 26 3.39 -1.95 5.74
N ASN A 27 3.95 -2.03 6.95
CA ASN A 27 5.39 -1.88 7.11
C ASN A 27 6.12 -3.03 6.39
N GLU A 28 5.56 -4.23 6.42
CA GLU A 28 6.14 -5.36 5.69
C GLU A 28 5.99 -5.18 4.19
N VAL A 29 4.86 -4.66 3.73
CA VAL A 29 4.66 -4.36 2.31
C VAL A 29 5.70 -3.36 1.84
N THR A 30 5.93 -2.31 2.61
CA THR A 30 6.91 -1.28 2.27
C THR A 30 8.31 -1.89 2.15
N LYS A 31 8.69 -2.74 3.09
CA LYS A 31 9.99 -3.39 3.03
C LYS A 31 10.11 -4.30 1.81
N ALA A 32 9.05 -5.02 1.49
CA ALA A 32 9.06 -5.89 0.33
C ALA A 32 9.21 -5.10 -0.95
N MET A 33 8.57 -3.93 -1.03
CA MET A 33 8.72 -3.05 -2.19
C MET A 33 10.15 -2.56 -2.33
N GLU A 34 10.77 -2.17 -1.23
CA GLU A 34 12.16 -1.70 -1.27
C GLU A 34 13.11 -2.78 -1.76
N GLN A 35 12.83 -4.03 -1.43
CA GLN A 35 13.70 -5.14 -1.79
C GLN A 35 13.42 -5.68 -3.18
N ASN A 36 12.15 -5.71 -3.59
CA ASN A 36 11.74 -6.43 -4.78
C ASN A 36 11.23 -5.55 -5.92
N GLU A 37 11.05 -4.26 -5.67
CA GLU A 37 10.50 -3.35 -6.67
C GLU A 37 11.38 -2.12 -6.82
N PRO A 38 12.56 -2.28 -7.41
CA PRO A 38 13.49 -1.15 -7.54
C PRO A 38 12.96 -0.02 -8.42
N VAL A 39 11.90 -0.28 -9.19
CA VAL A 39 11.30 0.77 -10.03
C VAL A 39 10.18 1.51 -9.32
N ALA A 40 9.81 1.12 -8.11
CA ALA A 40 8.87 1.88 -7.30
C ALA A 40 9.63 3.06 -6.69
N GLU A 41 9.06 4.26 -6.80
CA GLU A 41 9.79 5.46 -6.40
C GLU A 41 9.60 5.80 -4.94
N ALA A 42 8.40 5.68 -4.42
CA ALA A 42 8.15 6.03 -3.03
C ALA A 42 6.86 5.41 -2.52
N VAL A 43 6.84 5.14 -1.22
CA VAL A 43 5.64 4.70 -0.53
C VAL A 43 5.54 5.52 0.74
N HIS A 44 4.40 6.17 0.93
CA HIS A 44 4.14 6.94 2.13
C HIS A 44 2.91 6.39 2.82
N ILE A 45 3.00 6.20 4.13
CA ILE A 45 1.92 5.65 4.93
C ILE A 45 1.54 6.67 6.00
N TYR A 46 0.25 6.96 6.11
CA TYR A 46 -0.26 7.90 7.10
C TYR A 46 -1.32 7.20 7.93
N VAL A 47 -1.13 7.16 9.24
CA VAL A 47 -2.05 6.50 10.16
C VAL A 47 -2.96 7.52 10.79
N SER A 48 -4.27 7.28 10.75
CA SER A 48 -5.24 8.13 11.41
C SER A 48 -5.93 7.31 12.50
N GLU A 49 -5.55 7.56 13.74
CA GLU A 49 -6.17 6.87 14.87
C GLU A 49 -7.63 7.27 15.01
N GLN A 50 -7.91 8.53 14.72
CA GLN A 50 -9.26 9.06 14.83
C GLN A 50 -10.23 8.35 13.90
N GLU A 51 -9.78 8.02 12.69
CA GLU A 51 -10.61 7.32 11.72
C GLU A 51 -10.43 5.80 11.76
N ASN A 52 -9.49 5.33 12.55
CA ASN A 52 -9.12 3.91 12.60
C ASN A 52 -8.73 3.43 11.20
N ALA A 53 -7.92 4.22 10.53
CA ALA A 53 -7.61 3.99 9.12
C ALA A 53 -6.15 4.27 8.79
N LEU A 54 -5.73 3.73 7.65
CA LEU A 54 -4.39 3.93 7.14
C LEU A 54 -4.52 4.44 5.71
N TYR A 55 -3.85 5.55 5.42
CA TYR A 55 -3.80 6.11 4.07
C TYR A 55 -2.47 5.76 3.45
N VAL A 56 -2.50 5.38 2.19
CA VAL A 56 -1.30 4.98 1.46
C VAL A 56 -1.17 5.83 0.21
N ARG A 57 0.04 6.32 -0.02
CA ARG A 57 0.37 7.02 -1.25
C ARG A 57 1.57 6.34 -1.87
N ASP A 58 1.35 5.67 -2.99
CA ASP A 58 2.40 4.96 -3.72
C ASP A 58 2.75 5.73 -4.97
N GLU A 59 4.03 5.87 -5.27
CA GLU A 59 4.48 6.55 -6.48
C GLU A 59 5.28 5.58 -7.32
N PHE A 60 4.92 5.46 -8.58
CA PHE A 60 5.54 4.53 -9.52
C PHE A 60 6.06 5.29 -10.74
N LYS A 61 7.16 4.81 -11.28
CA LYS A 61 7.77 5.42 -12.45
C LYS A 61 6.83 5.40 -13.64
N ASP A 62 6.10 4.29 -13.82
CA ASP A 62 5.18 4.13 -14.95
C ASP A 62 4.19 3.01 -14.67
N ALA A 63 3.32 2.74 -15.64
CA ALA A 63 2.29 1.72 -15.48
C ALA A 63 2.86 0.32 -15.32
N SER A 64 4.02 0.05 -15.92
CA SER A 64 4.65 -1.26 -15.75
C SER A 64 5.08 -1.49 -14.31
N ALA A 65 5.61 -0.46 -13.66
CA ALA A 65 6.01 -0.57 -12.25
C ALA A 65 4.79 -0.82 -11.37
N LEU A 66 3.68 -0.14 -11.64
CA LEU A 66 2.45 -0.35 -10.90
C LEU A 66 1.93 -1.78 -11.09
N GLY A 67 1.93 -2.26 -12.34
CA GLY A 67 1.50 -3.62 -12.64
C GLY A 67 2.35 -4.66 -11.92
N PHE A 68 3.65 -4.46 -11.89
CA PHE A 68 4.55 -5.36 -11.19
C PHE A 68 4.23 -5.40 -9.69
N HIS A 69 3.97 -4.22 -9.09
CA HIS A 69 3.59 -4.13 -7.69
C HIS A 69 2.31 -4.93 -7.40
N LEU A 70 1.30 -4.75 -8.25
CA LEU A 70 0.02 -5.41 -8.05
C LEU A 70 0.12 -6.94 -8.18
N GLN A 71 0.99 -7.41 -9.08
CA GLN A 71 1.12 -8.84 -9.31
C GLN A 71 2.03 -9.53 -8.30
N THR A 72 2.94 -8.79 -7.68
CA THR A 72 3.91 -9.37 -6.77
C THR A 72 3.62 -8.99 -5.33
N THR A 73 3.99 -7.78 -4.93
CA THR A 73 3.91 -7.38 -3.52
C THR A 73 2.48 -7.28 -3.01
N ALA A 74 1.62 -6.58 -3.75
CA ALA A 74 0.25 -6.38 -3.30
C ALA A 74 -0.52 -7.70 -3.26
N ALA A 75 -0.37 -8.52 -4.28
CA ALA A 75 -1.08 -9.80 -4.36
C ALA A 75 -0.71 -10.71 -3.19
N GLY A 76 0.56 -10.69 -2.78
CA GLY A 76 1.01 -11.54 -1.69
C GLY A 76 0.46 -11.11 -0.33
N HIS A 77 0.10 -9.84 -0.16
CA HIS A 77 -0.37 -9.33 1.13
C HIS A 77 -1.87 -9.08 1.17
N PHE A 78 -2.53 -9.07 0.02
CA PHE A 78 -3.94 -8.70 -0.06
C PHE A 78 -4.85 -9.55 0.82
N PRO A 79 -4.72 -10.89 0.85
CA PRO A 79 -5.58 -11.70 1.71
C PRO A 79 -5.44 -11.35 3.20
N SER A 80 -4.21 -11.07 3.65
CA SER A 80 -3.97 -10.69 5.04
C SER A 80 -4.62 -9.35 5.36
N LEU A 81 -4.55 -8.42 4.42
CA LEU A 81 -5.16 -7.11 4.61
C LEU A 81 -6.68 -7.19 4.66
N LEU A 82 -7.29 -7.96 3.76
CA LEU A 82 -8.74 -8.10 3.73
C LEU A 82 -9.30 -8.77 4.99
N ALA A 83 -8.47 -9.55 5.68
CA ALA A 83 -8.91 -10.20 6.91
C ALA A 83 -9.14 -9.19 8.04
N ILE A 84 -8.43 -8.06 8.02
CA ILE A 84 -8.45 -7.11 9.13
C ILE A 84 -8.87 -5.70 8.74
N ALA A 85 -9.12 -5.44 7.47
CA ALA A 85 -9.42 -4.09 6.99
C ALA A 85 -10.30 -4.13 5.76
N VAL A 86 -10.89 -2.97 5.46
CA VAL A 86 -11.75 -2.79 4.29
C VAL A 86 -11.11 -1.74 3.40
N PRO A 87 -10.89 -2.04 2.10
CA PRO A 87 -10.30 -1.05 1.21
C PRO A 87 -11.35 -0.05 0.75
N GLY A 88 -10.85 1.13 0.36
CA GLY A 88 -11.66 2.13 -0.27
C GLY A 88 -12.01 3.27 0.64
N PRO A 89 -12.79 4.22 0.11
CA PRO A 89 -13.08 5.44 0.84
C PRO A 89 -13.98 5.22 2.03
#